data_588c7550a92f9343d37a0364c20a6169
#
_entry.id   588c7550a92f9343d37a0364c20a6169
#
_cell.length_a   1.000
_cell.length_b   1.000
_cell.length_c   1.000
_cell.angle_alpha   90.00
_cell.angle_beta   90.00
_cell.angle_gamma   90.00
#
_symmetry.space_group_name_H-M   'P 1'
#
loop_
_entity.id
_entity.type
_entity.pdbx_description
1 polymer ?
#
loop_
_entity_poly.entity_id
_entity_poly.type
_entity_poly.pdbx_seq_one_letter_code
_entity_poly.pdbx_strand_id
1 'polypeptide(L)'
;MGKLVVLALLGAALALIVAFRQRFSISREVEPVEPRNCQLIEGIENGSEDIDILPSGLAFISSGLKYPGIPNFAPDKPGQIFMMDLNKPNPSIQELSISNGFDKASFNPHGISTFIDEDHNVYLYVVNHPRMESTLEIFKFEEQQRSLVHLKTIEHELLKSVNDIFVVGPEQFYATRDHYFANHFLTLLEMLMDFRWSHVLFYSPKEVKVVAKGFNSANGITISPDKKYIYIADVTDKSICVMKIHDNWNLTQLKVIHLDTLVDNLTVDPDTGDVWAGCHPNGWKVLFYNPKDPPGSEVLHIQDVLSEKPRINTIYANNGSVLQGSSVATVYNRKLLIGTVFHKALYCEL
;
A
#
# COMPACT_ATOMS: atom_id res chain seq x y z
N MET A 1 -36.73 -8.76 -33.55
CA MET A 1 -36.39 -8.43 -32.16
C MET A 1 -35.20 -9.26 -31.63
N GLY A 2 -35.17 -10.59 -31.76
CA GLY A 2 -34.12 -11.44 -31.17
C GLY A 2 -32.68 -11.14 -31.64
N LYS A 3 -32.46 -10.90 -32.94
CA LYS A 3 -31.11 -10.60 -33.48
C LYS A 3 -30.54 -9.27 -32.95
N LEU A 4 -31.35 -8.23 -32.80
CA LEU A 4 -30.95 -6.94 -32.26
C LEU A 4 -30.58 -7.04 -30.76
N VAL A 5 -31.33 -7.81 -29.99
CA VAL A 5 -31.04 -8.06 -28.55
C VAL A 5 -29.70 -8.84 -28.42
N VAL A 6 -29.49 -9.85 -29.24
CA VAL A 6 -28.21 -10.61 -29.22
C VAL A 6 -27.04 -9.72 -29.59
N LEU A 7 -27.15 -8.87 -30.62
CA LEU A 7 -26.10 -7.94 -31.00
C LEU A 7 -25.82 -6.91 -29.89
N ALA A 8 -26.86 -6.40 -29.22
CA ALA A 8 -26.70 -5.48 -28.09
C ALA A 8 -25.97 -6.14 -26.91
N LEU A 9 -26.32 -7.39 -26.56
CA LEU A 9 -25.66 -8.16 -25.50
C LEU A 9 -24.20 -8.45 -25.84
N LEU A 10 -23.89 -8.82 -27.09
CA LEU A 10 -22.52 -9.03 -27.55
C LEU A 10 -21.71 -7.71 -27.50
N GLY A 11 -22.30 -6.61 -27.90
CA GLY A 11 -21.68 -5.27 -27.81
C GLY A 11 -21.39 -4.87 -26.37
N ALA A 12 -22.35 -5.08 -25.45
CA ALA A 12 -22.16 -4.82 -24.02
C ALA A 12 -21.06 -5.70 -23.41
N ALA A 13 -21.06 -7.00 -23.73
CA ALA A 13 -20.01 -7.95 -23.27
C ALA A 13 -18.62 -7.52 -23.76
N LEU A 14 -18.50 -7.14 -25.05
CA LEU A 14 -17.24 -6.66 -25.61
C LEU A 14 -16.77 -5.37 -24.92
N ALA A 15 -17.68 -4.42 -24.67
CA ALA A 15 -17.35 -3.19 -23.97
C ALA A 15 -16.85 -3.45 -22.55
N LEU A 16 -17.47 -4.37 -21.81
CA LEU A 16 -17.03 -4.79 -20.48
C LEU A 16 -15.64 -5.44 -20.53
N ILE A 17 -15.38 -6.30 -21.50
CA ILE A 17 -14.06 -6.92 -21.68
C ILE A 17 -12.99 -5.87 -21.96
N VAL A 18 -13.28 -4.90 -22.81
CA VAL A 18 -12.34 -3.80 -23.15
C VAL A 18 -12.08 -2.95 -21.90
N ALA A 19 -13.13 -2.55 -21.19
CA ALA A 19 -13.01 -1.76 -19.96
C ALA A 19 -12.17 -2.49 -18.90
N PHE A 20 -12.41 -3.80 -18.71
CA PHE A 20 -11.64 -4.64 -17.81
C PHE A 20 -10.16 -4.69 -18.20
N ARG A 21 -9.87 -4.96 -19.48
CA ARG A 21 -8.49 -5.00 -19.98
C ARG A 21 -7.75 -3.68 -19.77
N GLN A 22 -8.41 -2.56 -19.99
CA GLN A 22 -7.83 -1.22 -19.78
C GLN A 22 -7.61 -0.93 -18.30
N ARG A 23 -8.60 -1.23 -17.45
CA ARG A 23 -8.55 -0.96 -16.02
C ARG A 23 -7.41 -1.72 -15.33
N PHE A 24 -7.26 -3.00 -15.62
CA PHE A 24 -6.22 -3.84 -15.03
C PHE A 24 -4.92 -3.90 -15.84
N SER A 25 -4.79 -3.10 -16.90
CA SER A 25 -3.58 -3.04 -17.75
C SER A 25 -3.07 -4.41 -18.21
N ILE A 26 -4.00 -5.31 -18.60
CA ILE A 26 -3.71 -6.75 -18.86
C ILE A 26 -2.59 -6.98 -19.87
N SER A 27 -2.41 -6.08 -20.83
CA SER A 27 -1.40 -6.17 -21.90
C SER A 27 -0.25 -5.20 -21.73
N ARG A 28 -0.13 -4.53 -20.57
CA ARG A 28 0.97 -3.61 -20.34
C ARG A 28 2.23 -4.39 -19.97
N GLU A 29 3.29 -4.12 -20.67
CA GLU A 29 4.65 -4.55 -20.40
C GLU A 29 5.51 -3.35 -20.08
N VAL A 30 6.56 -3.53 -19.32
CA VAL A 30 7.49 -2.49 -18.95
C VAL A 30 8.88 -2.78 -19.49
N GLU A 31 9.54 -1.74 -20.00
CA GLU A 31 10.96 -1.81 -20.31
C GLU A 31 11.76 -1.81 -19.00
N PRO A 32 12.80 -2.65 -18.90
CA PRO A 32 13.61 -2.72 -17.68
C PRO A 32 14.29 -1.40 -17.38
N VAL A 33 14.12 -0.93 -16.14
CA VAL A 33 14.83 0.22 -15.56
C VAL A 33 15.35 -0.19 -14.21
N GLU A 34 16.62 -0.01 -13.95
CA GLU A 34 17.24 -0.43 -12.70
C GLU A 34 18.26 0.62 -12.22
N PRO A 35 18.18 1.10 -10.97
CA PRO A 35 19.24 1.87 -10.33
C PRO A 35 20.52 1.05 -10.16
N ARG A 36 21.52 1.65 -9.54
CA ARG A 36 22.79 0.96 -9.29
C ARG A 36 22.68 0.03 -8.07
N ASN A 37 23.52 -1.01 -8.07
CA ASN A 37 23.73 -1.88 -6.91
C ASN A 37 22.41 -2.46 -6.32
N CYS A 38 21.47 -2.82 -7.20
CA CYS A 38 20.24 -3.46 -6.76
C CYS A 38 20.49 -4.90 -6.32
N GLN A 39 19.95 -5.26 -5.15
CA GLN A 39 20.04 -6.61 -4.59
C GLN A 39 18.76 -6.99 -3.85
N LEU A 40 18.35 -8.24 -4.03
CA LEU A 40 17.23 -8.79 -3.27
C LEU A 40 17.61 -8.93 -1.80
N ILE A 41 16.69 -8.58 -0.91
CA ILE A 41 16.88 -8.69 0.54
C ILE A 41 16.58 -10.14 0.92
N GLU A 42 17.59 -10.82 1.45
CA GLU A 42 17.45 -12.19 1.94
C GLU A 42 16.64 -12.25 3.23
N GLY A 43 15.85 -13.31 3.40
CA GLY A 43 15.05 -13.56 4.59
C GLY A 43 13.61 -13.07 4.53
N ILE A 44 13.26 -12.26 3.54
CA ILE A 44 11.85 -11.95 3.20
C ILE A 44 11.47 -12.81 2.00
N GLU A 45 10.51 -13.72 2.18
CA GLU A 45 10.14 -14.68 1.14
C GLU A 45 8.66 -14.60 0.74
N ASN A 46 7.82 -13.90 1.52
CA ASN A 46 6.37 -13.92 1.36
C ASN A 46 5.76 -12.51 1.34
N GLY A 47 6.37 -11.62 0.57
CA GLY A 47 5.95 -10.24 0.47
C GLY A 47 6.61 -9.34 1.51
N SER A 48 6.65 -8.07 1.17
CA SER A 48 7.07 -6.93 1.98
C SER A 48 6.13 -5.80 1.59
N GLU A 49 4.87 -5.97 2.01
CA GLU A 49 3.76 -5.26 1.40
C GLU A 49 3.85 -3.76 1.64
N ASP A 50 4.24 -3.36 2.87
CA ASP A 50 4.44 -1.96 3.21
C ASP A 50 5.72 -1.73 4.01
N ILE A 51 6.29 -0.52 3.85
CA ILE A 51 7.56 -0.11 4.45
C ILE A 51 7.44 1.32 4.96
N ASP A 52 7.70 1.52 6.25
CA ASP A 52 7.81 2.84 6.84
C ASP A 52 9.20 3.05 7.46
N ILE A 53 9.81 4.21 7.22
CA ILE A 53 11.18 4.52 7.66
C ILE A 53 11.16 5.68 8.66
N LEU A 54 11.72 5.44 9.84
CA LEU A 54 11.93 6.49 10.84
C LEU A 54 12.98 7.52 10.36
N PRO A 55 12.93 8.75 10.86
CA PRO A 55 13.97 9.76 10.59
C PRO A 55 15.39 9.30 10.97
N SER A 56 15.50 8.32 11.86
CA SER A 56 16.77 7.68 12.23
C SER A 56 17.34 6.73 11.17
N GLY A 57 16.58 6.40 10.12
CA GLY A 57 16.97 5.44 9.10
C GLY A 57 16.66 3.98 9.45
N LEU A 58 15.87 3.75 10.49
CA LEU A 58 15.35 2.43 10.81
C LEU A 58 14.05 2.20 10.06
N ALA A 59 14.01 1.21 9.19
CA ALA A 59 12.85 0.80 8.42
C ALA A 59 12.10 -0.34 9.12
N PHE A 60 10.76 -0.26 9.11
CA PHE A 60 9.85 -1.35 9.45
C PHE A 60 9.21 -1.88 8.17
N ILE A 61 9.01 -3.19 8.09
CA ILE A 61 8.51 -3.89 6.89
C ILE A 61 7.44 -4.88 7.33
N SER A 62 6.23 -4.76 6.81
CA SER A 62 5.18 -5.75 6.97
C SER A 62 5.35 -6.89 5.98
N SER A 63 5.14 -8.14 6.41
CA SER A 63 5.36 -9.32 5.56
C SER A 63 4.36 -10.44 5.85
N GLY A 64 4.08 -11.23 4.81
CA GLY A 64 3.25 -12.42 4.91
C GLY A 64 1.75 -12.15 4.78
N LEU A 65 1.37 -11.05 4.18
CA LEU A 65 -0.03 -10.69 3.93
C LEU A 65 -0.76 -11.81 3.18
N LYS A 66 -1.92 -12.17 3.72
CA LYS A 66 -2.95 -12.96 3.04
C LYS A 66 -4.12 -12.03 2.78
N TYR A 67 -4.19 -11.53 1.56
CA TYR A 67 -5.20 -10.55 1.23
C TYR A 67 -6.60 -11.17 1.27
N PRO A 68 -7.56 -10.57 2.00
CA PRO A 68 -8.91 -11.09 2.11
C PRO A 68 -9.57 -11.28 0.73
N GLY A 69 -10.05 -12.50 0.45
CA GLY A 69 -10.76 -12.80 -0.78
C GLY A 69 -9.92 -13.16 -2.00
N ILE A 70 -8.58 -13.07 -1.94
CA ILE A 70 -7.69 -13.50 -3.04
C ILE A 70 -6.92 -14.76 -2.62
N PRO A 71 -7.09 -15.90 -3.30
CA PRO A 71 -6.35 -17.11 -2.97
C PRO A 71 -4.87 -17.00 -3.37
N ASN A 72 -4.00 -17.66 -2.60
CA ASN A 72 -2.59 -17.94 -2.89
C ASN A 72 -1.58 -16.78 -2.77
N PHE A 73 -1.82 -15.78 -1.93
CA PHE A 73 -0.83 -14.72 -1.71
C PHE A 73 0.34 -15.15 -0.84
N ALA A 74 0.10 -15.72 0.32
CA ALA A 74 1.16 -16.16 1.22
C ALA A 74 0.84 -17.55 1.79
N PRO A 75 1.85 -18.30 2.26
CA PRO A 75 1.61 -19.58 2.92
C PRO A 75 0.76 -19.40 4.18
N ASP A 76 0.06 -20.47 4.57
CA ASP A 76 -0.77 -20.50 5.78
C ASP A 76 0.11 -20.53 7.06
N LYS A 77 0.75 -19.42 7.34
CA LYS A 77 1.55 -19.13 8.53
C LYS A 77 1.37 -17.67 8.94
N PRO A 78 1.56 -17.31 10.21
CA PRO A 78 1.48 -15.91 10.66
C PRO A 78 2.38 -14.98 9.84
N GLY A 79 1.91 -13.76 9.63
CA GLY A 79 2.74 -12.69 9.10
C GLY A 79 3.76 -12.19 10.12
N GLN A 80 4.64 -11.31 9.69
CA GLN A 80 5.80 -10.85 10.45
C GLN A 80 5.99 -9.35 10.25
N ILE A 81 6.65 -8.71 11.21
CA ILE A 81 7.24 -7.39 11.05
C ILE A 81 8.76 -7.54 11.11
N PHE A 82 9.43 -7.04 10.08
CA PHE A 82 10.88 -6.95 10.05
C PHE A 82 11.34 -5.52 10.31
N MET A 83 12.56 -5.38 10.80
CA MET A 83 13.28 -4.11 10.85
C MET A 83 14.57 -4.19 10.04
N MET A 84 15.01 -3.05 9.50
CA MET A 84 16.25 -2.90 8.75
C MET A 84 16.90 -1.56 9.06
N ASP A 85 18.16 -1.56 9.48
CA ASP A 85 18.90 -0.33 9.77
C ASP A 85 19.66 0.12 8.53
N LEU A 86 19.15 1.16 7.87
CA LEU A 86 19.71 1.72 6.63
C LEU A 86 21.01 2.50 6.83
N ASN A 87 21.43 2.80 8.06
CA ASN A 87 22.73 3.45 8.30
C ASN A 87 23.88 2.47 8.19
N LYS A 88 23.62 1.17 8.26
CA LYS A 88 24.67 0.15 8.12
C LYS A 88 25.18 0.08 6.68
N PRO A 89 26.46 -0.20 6.48
CA PRO A 89 27.04 -0.37 5.13
C PRO A 89 26.40 -1.54 4.35
N ASN A 90 26.07 -2.63 5.05
CA ASN A 90 25.38 -3.80 4.51
C ASN A 90 24.10 -4.01 5.34
N PRO A 91 23.00 -3.31 5.01
CA PRO A 91 21.78 -3.43 5.75
C PRO A 91 21.22 -4.86 5.65
N SER A 92 20.80 -5.41 6.75
CA SER A 92 20.15 -6.73 6.82
C SER A 92 18.88 -6.63 7.65
N ILE A 93 17.91 -7.47 7.33
CA ILE A 93 16.68 -7.52 8.08
C ILE A 93 16.84 -8.28 9.39
N GLN A 94 15.98 -7.94 10.33
CA GLN A 94 15.77 -8.69 11.56
C GLN A 94 14.26 -8.77 11.83
N GLU A 95 13.75 -9.99 12.07
CA GLU A 95 12.38 -10.17 12.54
C GLU A 95 12.21 -9.60 13.95
N LEU A 96 11.14 -8.84 14.16
CA LEU A 96 10.78 -8.32 15.47
C LEU A 96 9.91 -9.34 16.22
N SER A 97 10.33 -9.69 17.44
CA SER A 97 9.49 -10.50 18.31
C SER A 97 8.31 -9.67 18.82
N ILE A 98 7.12 -10.27 18.83
CA ILE A 98 5.94 -9.63 19.43
C ILE A 98 5.76 -10.18 20.86
N SER A 99 5.41 -9.30 21.81
CA SER A 99 5.21 -9.68 23.22
C SER A 99 4.13 -10.73 23.43
N ASN A 100 4.20 -11.43 24.56
CA ASN A 100 3.18 -12.39 24.96
C ASN A 100 1.82 -11.69 25.19
N GLY A 101 0.72 -12.41 24.89
CA GLY A 101 -0.66 -11.90 25.04
C GLY A 101 -1.29 -11.44 23.74
N PHE A 102 -0.52 -11.23 22.67
CA PHE A 102 -1.04 -10.97 21.33
C PHE A 102 -1.28 -12.30 20.58
N ASP A 103 -2.39 -12.38 19.82
CA ASP A 103 -2.71 -13.55 18.97
C ASP A 103 -1.83 -13.57 17.71
N LYS A 104 -0.60 -14.04 17.87
CA LYS A 104 0.35 -14.15 16.76
C LYS A 104 -0.12 -15.12 15.67
N ALA A 105 -0.93 -16.13 16.03
CA ALA A 105 -1.36 -17.16 15.08
C ALA A 105 -2.26 -16.61 13.97
N SER A 106 -3.03 -15.56 14.27
CA SER A 106 -3.89 -14.89 13.31
C SER A 106 -3.29 -13.60 12.75
N PHE A 107 -2.03 -13.27 13.07
CA PHE A 107 -1.39 -12.04 12.61
C PHE A 107 -1.20 -12.04 11.10
N ASN A 108 -1.79 -11.05 10.46
CA ASN A 108 -1.83 -10.88 9.01
C ASN A 108 -1.66 -9.39 8.68
N PRO A 109 -0.41 -8.84 8.84
CA PRO A 109 -0.14 -7.42 8.70
C PRO A 109 -0.24 -6.96 7.25
N HIS A 110 -0.77 -5.76 7.06
CA HIS A 110 -0.93 -5.04 5.81
C HIS A 110 -0.22 -3.68 5.90
N GLY A 111 -0.92 -2.56 5.63
CA GLY A 111 -0.37 -1.22 5.75
C GLY A 111 0.14 -0.92 7.16
N ILE A 112 1.22 -0.17 7.26
CA ILE A 112 1.86 0.21 8.52
C ILE A 112 2.17 1.70 8.56
N SER A 113 2.16 2.28 9.76
CA SER A 113 2.58 3.66 9.95
C SER A 113 3.26 3.83 11.31
N THR A 114 4.34 4.56 11.36
CA THR A 114 5.05 4.86 12.61
C THR A 114 4.59 6.18 13.21
N PHE A 115 4.71 6.28 14.52
CA PHE A 115 4.50 7.51 15.27
C PHE A 115 5.56 7.64 16.36
N ILE A 116 6.14 8.81 16.50
CA ILE A 116 7.09 9.14 17.56
C ILE A 116 6.44 10.16 18.47
N ASP A 117 6.33 9.86 19.76
CA ASP A 117 5.77 10.78 20.76
C ASP A 117 6.80 11.82 21.24
N GLU A 118 6.36 12.74 22.11
CA GLU A 118 7.20 13.79 22.69
C GLU A 118 8.35 13.24 23.56
N ASP A 119 8.18 12.05 24.11
CA ASP A 119 9.20 11.33 24.90
C ASP A 119 10.14 10.46 24.04
N HIS A 120 10.06 10.61 22.72
CA HIS A 120 10.82 9.82 21.71
C HIS A 120 10.51 8.32 21.72
N ASN A 121 9.39 7.88 22.29
CA ASN A 121 8.95 6.51 22.11
C ASN A 121 8.43 6.31 20.68
N VAL A 122 8.79 5.18 20.09
CA VAL A 122 8.35 4.78 18.76
C VAL A 122 7.17 3.83 18.87
N TYR A 123 6.10 4.14 18.17
CA TYR A 123 4.92 3.31 18.04
C TYR A 123 4.76 2.87 16.59
N LEU A 124 4.41 1.61 16.39
CA LEU A 124 4.06 1.04 15.11
C LEU A 124 2.57 0.71 15.10
N TYR A 125 1.85 1.31 14.18
CA TYR A 125 0.45 1.03 13.90
C TYR A 125 0.40 0.09 12.72
N VAL A 126 -0.38 -0.98 12.84
CA VAL A 126 -0.43 -2.05 11.85
C VAL A 126 -1.87 -2.37 11.51
N VAL A 127 -2.25 -2.24 10.25
CA VAL A 127 -3.48 -2.85 9.74
C VAL A 127 -3.30 -4.35 9.80
N ASN A 128 -4.22 -5.04 10.47
CA ASN A 128 -4.16 -6.47 10.65
C ASN A 128 -5.47 -7.12 10.15
N HIS A 129 -5.37 -8.26 9.49
CA HIS A 129 -6.54 -9.00 8.98
C HIS A 129 -6.66 -10.37 9.65
N PRO A 130 -6.94 -10.42 10.97
CA PRO A 130 -7.14 -11.68 11.66
C PRO A 130 -8.38 -12.38 11.11
N ARG A 131 -8.24 -13.62 10.65
CA ARG A 131 -9.37 -14.40 10.12
C ARG A 131 -10.19 -13.67 9.04
N MET A 132 -9.51 -12.84 8.22
CA MET A 132 -10.11 -12.02 7.15
C MET A 132 -11.01 -10.86 7.63
N GLU A 133 -10.97 -10.51 8.89
CA GLU A 133 -11.52 -9.26 9.43
C GLU A 133 -10.45 -8.15 9.37
N SER A 134 -10.80 -6.92 9.71
CA SER A 134 -9.83 -5.83 9.78
C SER A 134 -9.80 -5.26 11.19
N THR A 135 -8.62 -5.21 11.77
CA THR A 135 -8.31 -4.54 13.03
C THR A 135 -7.13 -3.60 12.82
N LEU A 136 -6.95 -2.67 13.73
CA LEU A 136 -5.72 -1.89 13.82
C LEU A 136 -5.01 -2.21 15.13
N GLU A 137 -3.77 -2.64 15.03
CA GLU A 137 -2.94 -2.98 16.16
C GLU A 137 -1.95 -1.85 16.46
N ILE A 138 -1.83 -1.47 17.73
CA ILE A 138 -0.84 -0.50 18.19
C ILE A 138 0.23 -1.23 18.99
N PHE A 139 1.46 -1.11 18.52
CA PHE A 139 2.62 -1.65 19.19
C PHE A 139 3.55 -0.53 19.64
N LYS A 140 4.20 -0.69 20.79
CA LYS A 140 5.37 0.09 21.17
C LYS A 140 6.61 -0.67 20.73
N PHE A 141 7.52 0.00 20.05
CA PHE A 141 8.81 -0.57 19.68
C PHE A 141 9.81 -0.42 20.83
N GLU A 142 10.37 -1.53 21.27
CA GLU A 142 11.43 -1.59 22.29
C GLU A 142 12.77 -1.85 21.59
N GLU A 143 13.51 -0.78 21.32
CA GLU A 143 14.71 -0.80 20.49
C GLU A 143 15.79 -1.74 21.05
N GLN A 144 16.05 -1.71 22.35
CA GLN A 144 17.09 -2.56 22.98
C GLN A 144 16.77 -4.04 22.87
N GLN A 145 15.50 -4.41 23.02
CA GLN A 145 15.01 -5.79 22.93
C GLN A 145 14.72 -6.20 21.49
N ARG A 146 14.66 -5.25 20.56
CA ARG A 146 14.24 -5.44 19.18
C ARG A 146 12.91 -6.20 19.12
N SER A 147 11.93 -5.67 19.81
CA SER A 147 10.62 -6.28 20.00
C SER A 147 9.50 -5.26 19.92
N LEU A 148 8.30 -5.77 19.62
CA LEU A 148 7.06 -5.03 19.62
C LEU A 148 6.23 -5.45 20.84
N VAL A 149 5.87 -4.48 21.68
CA VAL A 149 4.95 -4.68 22.79
C VAL A 149 3.56 -4.26 22.34
N HIS A 150 2.64 -5.22 22.25
CA HIS A 150 1.25 -4.92 21.90
C HIS A 150 0.57 -4.12 23.00
N LEU A 151 0.00 -2.97 22.63
CA LEU A 151 -0.66 -2.06 23.55
C LEU A 151 -2.18 -2.10 23.41
N LYS A 152 -2.67 -2.14 22.19
CA LYS A 152 -4.12 -1.99 21.93
C LYS A 152 -4.50 -2.54 20.57
N THR A 153 -5.68 -3.14 20.50
CA THR A 153 -6.42 -3.41 19.26
C THR A 153 -7.57 -2.40 19.13
N ILE A 154 -7.70 -1.80 17.97
CA ILE A 154 -8.82 -0.92 17.61
C ILE A 154 -9.70 -1.66 16.62
N GLU A 155 -10.98 -1.79 16.95
CA GLU A 155 -12.02 -2.34 16.09
C GLU A 155 -13.15 -1.31 15.95
N HIS A 156 -13.65 -1.15 14.73
CA HIS A 156 -14.81 -0.28 14.50
C HIS A 156 -15.53 -0.72 13.22
N GLU A 157 -16.87 -0.57 13.18
CA GLU A 157 -17.68 -0.99 12.04
C GLU A 157 -17.31 -0.32 10.70
N LEU A 158 -16.75 0.89 10.76
CA LEU A 158 -16.24 1.61 9.58
C LEU A 158 -14.83 1.20 9.19
N LEU A 159 -14.05 0.57 10.07
CA LEU A 159 -12.69 0.08 9.82
C LEU A 159 -12.70 -1.34 9.22
N LYS A 160 -13.59 -1.60 8.27
CA LYS A 160 -13.64 -2.86 7.52
C LYS A 160 -12.90 -2.70 6.20
N SER A 161 -12.20 -3.75 5.77
CA SER A 161 -11.42 -3.73 4.53
C SER A 161 -10.46 -2.54 4.47
N VAL A 162 -9.81 -2.24 5.59
CA VAL A 162 -8.75 -1.23 5.65
C VAL A 162 -7.55 -1.77 4.89
N ASN A 163 -6.97 -0.94 4.04
CA ASN A 163 -5.77 -1.27 3.29
C ASN A 163 -4.55 -0.63 3.96
N ASP A 164 -4.53 0.69 4.04
CA ASP A 164 -3.40 1.44 4.54
C ASP A 164 -3.83 2.55 5.51
N ILE A 165 -2.87 3.05 6.31
CA ILE A 165 -3.09 4.06 7.34
C ILE A 165 -1.96 5.08 7.36
N PHE A 166 -2.29 6.30 7.79
CA PHE A 166 -1.29 7.31 8.15
C PHE A 166 -1.62 7.92 9.52
N VAL A 167 -0.70 7.77 10.46
CA VAL A 167 -0.85 8.26 11.85
C VAL A 167 -0.49 9.73 11.93
N VAL A 168 -1.41 10.53 12.48
CA VAL A 168 -1.24 11.99 12.64
C VAL A 168 -1.10 12.43 14.11
N GLY A 169 -1.36 11.52 15.03
CA GLY A 169 -1.25 11.77 16.47
C GLY A 169 -1.53 10.52 17.30
N PRO A 170 -1.41 10.57 18.63
CA PRO A 170 -1.74 9.42 19.47
C PRO A 170 -3.17 8.95 19.22
N GLU A 171 -3.34 7.72 18.78
CA GLU A 171 -4.63 7.12 18.41
C GLU A 171 -5.45 7.97 17.39
N GLN A 172 -4.77 8.77 16.55
CA GLN A 172 -5.39 9.55 15.49
C GLN A 172 -4.74 9.22 14.16
N PHE A 173 -5.54 8.80 13.19
CA PHE A 173 -5.03 8.38 11.89
C PHE A 173 -6.07 8.53 10.78
N TYR A 174 -5.59 8.64 9.56
CA TYR A 174 -6.37 8.38 8.37
C TYR A 174 -6.23 6.92 7.98
N ALA A 175 -7.30 6.35 7.41
CA ALA A 175 -7.31 4.99 6.89
C ALA A 175 -8.01 4.92 5.54
N THR A 176 -7.45 4.20 4.61
CA THR A 176 -8.09 3.89 3.33
C THR A 176 -8.90 2.59 3.45
N ARG A 177 -10.07 2.60 2.85
CA ARG A 177 -10.90 1.41 2.67
C ARG A 177 -10.96 1.13 1.18
N ASP A 178 -10.33 0.05 0.74
CA ASP A 178 -10.10 -0.24 -0.67
C ASP A 178 -11.32 -0.81 -1.39
N HIS A 179 -12.24 -1.48 -0.69
CA HIS A 179 -13.48 -2.03 -1.24
C HIS A 179 -14.62 -2.04 -0.23
N TYR A 180 -15.85 -2.06 -0.74
CA TYR A 180 -17.06 -2.07 0.09
C TYR A 180 -17.47 -3.50 0.51
N PHE A 181 -17.43 -4.45 -0.43
CA PHE A 181 -17.81 -5.83 -0.18
C PHE A 181 -16.65 -6.67 0.37
N ALA A 182 -16.91 -7.48 1.38
CA ALA A 182 -15.96 -8.50 1.86
C ALA A 182 -15.95 -9.79 0.99
N ASN A 183 -16.93 -9.96 0.11
CA ASN A 183 -17.03 -11.13 -0.76
C ASN A 183 -16.23 -10.89 -2.05
N HIS A 184 -15.28 -11.75 -2.36
CA HIS A 184 -14.39 -11.65 -3.51
C HIS A 184 -15.09 -11.40 -4.85
N PHE A 185 -16.18 -12.12 -5.15
CA PHE A 185 -16.92 -11.94 -6.38
C PHE A 185 -17.58 -10.55 -6.45
N LEU A 186 -18.15 -10.09 -5.34
CA LEU A 186 -18.77 -8.76 -5.27
C LEU A 186 -17.71 -7.66 -5.31
N THR A 187 -16.54 -7.86 -4.69
CA THR A 187 -15.40 -6.93 -4.79
C THR A 187 -14.92 -6.79 -6.24
N LEU A 188 -14.77 -7.92 -6.94
CA LEU A 188 -14.39 -7.88 -8.35
C LEU A 188 -15.46 -7.17 -9.22
N LEU A 189 -16.74 -7.40 -8.92
CA LEU A 189 -17.85 -6.71 -9.60
C LEU A 189 -17.85 -5.20 -9.29
N GLU A 190 -17.58 -4.82 -8.04
CA GLU A 190 -17.43 -3.42 -7.62
C GLU A 190 -16.36 -2.70 -8.43
N MET A 191 -15.18 -3.32 -8.53
CA MET A 191 -14.06 -2.79 -9.32
C MET A 191 -14.37 -2.71 -10.82
N LEU A 192 -15.08 -3.72 -11.37
CA LEU A 192 -15.45 -3.77 -12.78
C LEU A 192 -16.48 -2.71 -13.17
N MET A 193 -17.46 -2.49 -12.31
CA MET A 193 -18.62 -1.63 -12.57
C MET A 193 -18.36 -0.16 -12.23
N ASP A 194 -17.15 0.19 -11.75
CA ASP A 194 -16.79 1.56 -11.36
C ASP A 194 -17.71 2.16 -10.30
N PHE A 195 -18.07 1.41 -9.28
CA PHE A 195 -19.03 1.87 -8.28
C PHE A 195 -18.51 3.00 -7.38
N ARG A 196 -17.20 3.16 -7.28
CA ARG A 196 -16.54 4.23 -6.50
C ARG A 196 -17.03 4.31 -5.04
N TRP A 197 -17.17 3.14 -4.41
CA TRP A 197 -17.64 3.04 -3.01
C TRP A 197 -16.50 3.01 -2.00
N SER A 198 -15.28 2.91 -2.48
CA SER A 198 -14.09 3.05 -1.67
C SER A 198 -13.97 4.47 -1.11
N HIS A 199 -13.39 4.62 0.07
CA HIS A 199 -13.35 5.88 0.79
C HIS A 199 -12.21 5.96 1.80
N VAL A 200 -11.97 7.17 2.30
CA VAL A 200 -11.00 7.47 3.35
C VAL A 200 -11.73 7.83 4.63
N LEU A 201 -11.25 7.28 5.73
CA LEU A 201 -11.72 7.53 7.09
C LEU A 201 -10.71 8.38 7.86
N PHE A 202 -11.21 9.16 8.81
CA PHE A 202 -10.44 9.66 9.93
C PHE A 202 -10.93 9.00 11.20
N TYR A 203 -9.98 8.48 11.97
CA TYR A 203 -10.23 7.88 13.29
C TYR A 203 -9.60 8.72 14.39
N SER A 204 -10.36 8.91 15.45
CA SER A 204 -9.87 9.30 16.77
C SER A 204 -10.67 8.57 17.84
N PRO A 205 -10.23 8.52 19.12
CA PRO A 205 -11.02 7.93 20.20
C PRO A 205 -12.38 8.61 20.45
N LYS A 206 -12.57 9.82 19.90
CA LYS A 206 -13.81 10.61 20.06
C LYS A 206 -14.73 10.50 18.87
N GLU A 207 -14.21 10.23 17.69
CA GLU A 207 -14.95 10.31 16.43
C GLU A 207 -14.34 9.40 15.35
N VAL A 208 -15.20 8.69 14.64
CA VAL A 208 -14.82 8.01 13.40
C VAL A 208 -15.71 8.53 12.29
N LYS A 209 -15.13 9.05 11.23
CA LYS A 209 -15.88 9.65 10.13
C LYS A 209 -15.26 9.39 8.76
N VAL A 210 -16.11 9.32 7.75
CA VAL A 210 -15.69 9.31 6.35
C VAL A 210 -15.34 10.74 5.94
N VAL A 211 -14.11 10.96 5.50
CA VAL A 211 -13.56 12.28 5.16
C VAL A 211 -13.36 12.51 3.66
N ALA A 212 -13.30 11.43 2.87
CA ALA A 212 -13.28 11.48 1.41
C ALA A 212 -13.95 10.23 0.83
N LYS A 213 -14.63 10.40 -0.32
CA LYS A 213 -15.38 9.35 -1.02
C LYS A 213 -15.15 9.43 -2.52
N GLY A 214 -15.59 8.39 -3.24
CA GLY A 214 -15.60 8.40 -4.70
C GLY A 214 -14.35 7.79 -5.32
N PHE A 215 -13.62 6.98 -4.56
CA PHE A 215 -12.50 6.19 -5.06
C PHE A 215 -13.00 4.83 -5.60
N ASN A 216 -12.27 4.33 -6.56
CA ASN A 216 -12.47 2.96 -7.06
C ASN A 216 -11.85 1.92 -6.13
N SER A 217 -10.60 2.19 -5.71
CA SER A 217 -9.86 1.33 -4.79
C SER A 217 -8.80 2.19 -4.10
N ALA A 218 -9.23 2.94 -3.05
CA ALA A 218 -8.31 3.72 -2.24
C ALA A 218 -7.34 2.79 -1.51
N ASN A 219 -6.05 3.02 -1.72
CA ASN A 219 -4.99 2.14 -1.23
C ASN A 219 -3.98 2.98 -0.43
N GLY A 220 -2.72 3.04 -0.83
CA GLY A 220 -1.68 3.77 -0.11
C GLY A 220 -2.05 5.20 0.26
N ILE A 221 -1.68 5.62 1.45
CA ILE A 221 -1.98 6.94 1.99
C ILE A 221 -0.77 7.54 2.69
N THR A 222 -0.40 8.76 2.33
CA THR A 222 0.72 9.47 2.96
C THR A 222 0.45 10.97 3.02
N ILE A 223 1.27 11.70 3.78
CA ILE A 223 1.06 13.13 4.05
C ILE A 223 2.29 13.93 3.63
N SER A 224 2.08 15.16 3.13
CA SER A 224 3.15 16.11 2.85
C SER A 224 3.95 16.46 4.11
N PRO A 225 5.25 16.82 4.02
CA PRO A 225 6.08 17.13 5.18
C PRO A 225 5.54 18.28 6.03
N ASP A 226 4.85 19.25 5.42
CA ASP A 226 4.20 20.36 6.12
C ASP A 226 2.84 20.01 6.74
N LYS A 227 2.39 18.75 6.60
CA LYS A 227 1.13 18.19 7.11
C LYS A 227 -0.14 18.89 6.63
N LYS A 228 -0.06 19.62 5.49
CA LYS A 228 -1.23 20.32 4.93
C LYS A 228 -1.95 19.56 3.86
N TYR A 229 -1.28 18.59 3.24
CA TYR A 229 -1.81 17.81 2.12
C TYR A 229 -1.66 16.32 2.40
N ILE A 230 -2.62 15.56 1.90
CA ILE A 230 -2.63 14.11 1.95
C ILE A 230 -2.71 13.56 0.53
N TYR A 231 -1.96 12.53 0.26
CA TYR A 231 -1.88 11.85 -1.02
C TYR A 231 -2.48 10.45 -0.87
N ILE A 232 -3.41 10.11 -1.74
CA ILE A 232 -4.16 8.86 -1.68
C ILE A 232 -4.05 8.20 -3.05
N ALA A 233 -3.55 6.97 -3.08
CA ALA A 233 -3.55 6.14 -4.27
C ALA A 233 -4.97 5.64 -4.57
N ASP A 234 -5.38 5.70 -5.83
CA ASP A 234 -6.56 5.00 -6.34
C ASP A 234 -6.11 4.00 -7.41
N VAL A 235 -5.99 2.74 -7.00
CA VAL A 235 -5.33 1.69 -7.78
C VAL A 235 -5.92 1.56 -9.17
N THR A 236 -7.21 1.30 -9.25
CA THR A 236 -7.86 1.00 -10.54
C THR A 236 -8.18 2.25 -11.36
N ASP A 237 -8.17 3.43 -10.75
CA ASP A 237 -8.17 4.70 -11.47
C ASP A 237 -6.77 5.12 -11.93
N LYS A 238 -5.73 4.39 -11.51
CA LYS A 238 -4.33 4.68 -11.85
C LYS A 238 -3.99 6.14 -11.56
N SER A 239 -4.30 6.58 -10.35
CA SER A 239 -4.16 7.98 -10.00
C SER A 239 -3.76 8.19 -8.55
N ILE A 240 -3.18 9.36 -8.28
CA ILE A 240 -2.96 9.88 -6.94
C ILE A 240 -3.87 11.07 -6.74
N CYS A 241 -4.77 10.97 -5.77
CA CYS A 241 -5.63 12.06 -5.35
C CYS A 241 -4.89 12.94 -4.34
N VAL A 242 -4.72 14.21 -4.65
CA VAL A 242 -4.11 15.22 -3.78
C VAL A 242 -5.22 15.97 -3.07
N MET A 243 -5.25 15.91 -1.75
CA MET A 243 -6.27 16.57 -0.93
C MET A 243 -5.66 17.51 0.09
N LYS A 244 -6.38 18.58 0.42
CA LYS A 244 -6.03 19.50 1.51
C LYS A 244 -6.64 18.99 2.81
N ILE A 245 -5.84 19.02 3.88
CA ILE A 245 -6.27 18.72 5.23
C ILE A 245 -6.76 19.99 5.89
N HIS A 246 -7.91 19.95 6.58
CA HIS A 246 -8.46 21.03 7.37
C HIS A 246 -8.29 20.78 8.86
N ASP A 247 -8.40 21.84 9.69
CA ASP A 247 -8.22 21.76 11.14
C ASP A 247 -9.19 20.79 11.85
N ASN A 248 -10.32 20.50 11.22
CA ASN A 248 -11.29 19.51 11.69
C ASN A 248 -11.06 18.10 11.09
N TRP A 249 -9.90 17.84 10.50
CA TRP A 249 -9.50 16.59 9.84
C TRP A 249 -10.30 16.22 8.57
N ASN A 250 -11.21 17.07 8.11
CA ASN A 250 -11.88 16.88 6.83
C ASN A 250 -10.92 17.12 5.67
N LEU A 251 -11.22 16.48 4.54
CA LEU A 251 -10.41 16.58 3.33
C LEU A 251 -11.16 17.29 2.21
N THR A 252 -10.44 18.08 1.41
CA THR A 252 -10.97 18.67 0.18
C THR A 252 -10.03 18.37 -0.96
N GLN A 253 -10.55 17.75 -2.02
CA GLN A 253 -9.77 17.42 -3.21
C GLN A 253 -9.25 18.69 -3.89
N LEU A 254 -7.95 18.72 -4.18
CA LEU A 254 -7.30 19.79 -4.93
C LEU A 254 -7.10 19.40 -6.38
N LYS A 255 -6.57 18.22 -6.63
CA LYS A 255 -6.31 17.70 -7.97
C LYS A 255 -6.15 16.18 -7.96
N VAL A 256 -6.12 15.61 -9.15
CA VAL A 256 -5.80 14.20 -9.40
C VAL A 256 -4.62 14.15 -10.36
N ILE A 257 -3.64 13.33 -10.04
CA ILE A 257 -2.48 13.03 -10.89
C ILE A 257 -2.72 11.66 -11.51
N HIS A 258 -2.96 11.64 -12.82
CA HIS A 258 -3.16 10.39 -13.55
C HIS A 258 -1.83 9.74 -13.91
N LEU A 259 -1.78 8.44 -13.77
CA LEU A 259 -0.63 7.59 -14.06
C LEU A 259 -1.01 6.53 -15.10
N ASP A 260 -0.04 5.92 -15.74
CA ASP A 260 -0.30 4.84 -16.71
C ASP A 260 -0.23 3.44 -16.06
N THR A 261 -0.11 3.38 -14.75
CA THR A 261 0.11 2.16 -13.98
C THR A 261 -0.82 2.11 -12.76
N LEU A 262 -1.11 0.92 -12.26
CA LEU A 262 -1.88 0.77 -11.03
C LEU A 262 -0.97 1.11 -9.85
N VAL A 263 -1.30 2.18 -9.14
CA VAL A 263 -0.53 2.67 -8.00
C VAL A 263 -1.02 2.02 -6.71
N ASP A 264 -0.10 1.51 -5.91
CA ASP A 264 -0.37 0.83 -4.65
C ASP A 264 0.01 1.74 -3.48
N ASN A 265 1.05 1.46 -2.70
CA ASN A 265 1.45 2.28 -1.56
C ASN A 265 2.30 3.48 -1.96
N LEU A 266 2.17 4.54 -1.17
CA LEU A 266 2.82 5.83 -1.36
C LEU A 266 3.70 6.16 -0.16
N THR A 267 4.88 6.69 -0.41
CA THR A 267 5.72 7.33 0.62
C THR A 267 6.13 8.73 0.20
N VAL A 268 6.48 9.56 1.15
CA VAL A 268 6.97 10.93 0.90
C VAL A 268 8.39 11.03 1.40
N ASP A 269 9.27 11.54 0.55
CA ASP A 269 10.60 11.97 0.97
C ASP A 269 10.45 13.22 1.86
N PRO A 270 10.81 13.15 3.15
CA PRO A 270 10.61 14.26 4.08
C PRO A 270 11.43 15.51 3.75
N ASP A 271 12.55 15.36 3.03
CA ASP A 271 13.45 16.45 2.70
C ASP A 271 12.99 17.22 1.45
N THR A 272 12.46 16.51 0.46
CA THR A 272 12.09 17.10 -0.85
C THR A 272 10.59 17.30 -1.01
N GLY A 273 9.79 16.53 -0.29
CA GLY A 273 8.32 16.46 -0.48
C GLY A 273 7.91 15.67 -1.72
N ASP A 274 8.83 15.00 -2.39
CA ASP A 274 8.56 14.14 -3.52
C ASP A 274 7.83 12.87 -3.07
N VAL A 275 6.96 12.34 -3.93
CA VAL A 275 6.22 11.10 -3.68
C VAL A 275 6.88 9.95 -4.41
N TRP A 276 7.06 8.85 -3.70
CA TRP A 276 7.48 7.56 -4.23
C TRP A 276 6.29 6.61 -4.23
N ALA A 277 6.12 5.87 -5.30
CA ALA A 277 4.98 4.97 -5.46
C ALA A 277 5.44 3.59 -5.92
N GLY A 278 5.02 2.56 -5.18
CA GLY A 278 5.02 1.20 -5.67
C GLY A 278 3.85 0.99 -6.63
N CYS A 279 4.08 0.29 -7.74
CA CYS A 279 3.08 0.19 -8.79
C CYS A 279 3.04 -1.21 -9.41
N HIS A 280 1.86 -1.56 -9.92
CA HIS A 280 1.61 -2.80 -10.64
C HIS A 280 1.40 -2.51 -12.13
N PRO A 281 2.38 -2.74 -12.98
CA PRO A 281 2.22 -2.52 -14.42
C PRO A 281 1.13 -3.39 -15.04
N ASN A 282 0.86 -4.56 -14.48
CA ASN A 282 -0.15 -5.50 -14.95
C ASN A 282 -0.98 -6.05 -13.77
N GLY A 283 -2.14 -5.46 -13.54
CA GLY A 283 -3.03 -5.84 -12.42
C GLY A 283 -3.65 -7.23 -12.57
N TRP A 284 -3.80 -7.75 -13.79
CA TRP A 284 -4.29 -9.11 -13.99
C TRP A 284 -3.36 -10.15 -13.39
N LYS A 285 -2.05 -10.00 -13.60
CA LYS A 285 -1.05 -10.92 -13.05
C LYS A 285 -0.94 -10.80 -11.53
N VAL A 286 -1.28 -9.65 -10.95
CA VAL A 286 -1.38 -9.47 -9.50
C VAL A 286 -2.58 -10.21 -8.94
N LEU A 287 -3.77 -10.01 -9.52
CA LEU A 287 -5.02 -10.66 -9.06
C LEU A 287 -5.01 -12.18 -9.23
N PHE A 288 -4.35 -12.67 -10.27
CA PHE A 288 -4.27 -14.11 -10.62
C PHE A 288 -2.82 -14.56 -10.66
N TYR A 289 -2.15 -14.41 -9.51
CA TYR A 289 -0.72 -14.70 -9.38
C TYR A 289 -0.35 -16.10 -9.88
N ASN A 290 0.64 -16.14 -10.77
CA ASN A 290 1.19 -17.37 -11.29
C ASN A 290 2.73 -17.29 -11.27
N PRO A 291 3.43 -18.13 -10.48
CA PRO A 291 4.89 -18.11 -10.40
C PRO A 291 5.62 -18.35 -11.75
N LYS A 292 4.93 -18.94 -12.74
CA LYS A 292 5.49 -19.17 -14.08
C LYS A 292 5.32 -17.98 -15.03
N ASP A 293 4.42 -17.06 -14.68
CA ASP A 293 4.18 -15.81 -15.40
C ASP A 293 3.87 -14.70 -14.36
N PRO A 294 4.90 -14.32 -13.57
CA PRO A 294 4.68 -13.44 -12.41
C PRO A 294 4.36 -12.00 -12.83
N PRO A 295 3.74 -11.22 -11.92
CA PRO A 295 3.52 -9.80 -12.14
C PRO A 295 4.86 -9.05 -12.19
N GLY A 296 4.96 -8.08 -13.08
CA GLY A 296 6.05 -7.12 -13.09
C GLY A 296 6.01 -6.18 -11.90
N SER A 297 7.08 -5.44 -11.74
CA SER A 297 7.25 -4.39 -10.73
C SER A 297 7.58 -3.06 -11.39
N GLU A 298 7.08 -1.97 -10.82
CA GLU A 298 7.39 -0.61 -11.26
C GLU A 298 7.42 0.35 -10.06
N VAL A 299 8.38 1.26 -10.05
CA VAL A 299 8.47 2.34 -9.05
C VAL A 299 8.49 3.67 -9.76
N LEU A 300 7.60 4.55 -9.35
CA LEU A 300 7.53 5.93 -9.82
C LEU A 300 8.03 6.90 -8.77
N HIS A 301 8.79 7.89 -9.22
CA HIS A 301 9.19 9.09 -8.47
C HIS A 301 8.45 10.29 -9.03
N ILE A 302 7.60 10.89 -8.22
CA ILE A 302 6.73 12.01 -8.57
C ILE A 302 7.23 13.26 -7.86
N GLN A 303 7.79 14.17 -8.63
CA GLN A 303 8.36 15.43 -8.15
C GLN A 303 7.39 16.58 -8.38
N ASP A 304 7.56 17.63 -7.58
CA ASP A 304 6.73 18.84 -7.70
C ASP A 304 5.21 18.53 -7.62
N VAL A 305 4.84 17.63 -6.72
CA VAL A 305 3.48 17.05 -6.60
C VAL A 305 2.38 18.12 -6.57
N LEU A 306 2.62 19.25 -5.94
CA LEU A 306 1.65 20.34 -5.82
C LEU A 306 1.63 21.28 -7.03
N SER A 307 2.59 21.20 -7.97
CA SER A 307 2.61 22.01 -9.19
C SER A 307 1.49 21.61 -10.17
N GLU A 308 1.17 22.43 -11.14
CA GLU A 308 0.21 22.09 -12.18
C GLU A 308 0.64 20.89 -13.03
N LYS A 309 1.93 20.70 -13.20
CA LYS A 309 2.53 19.62 -14.00
C LYS A 309 3.64 18.91 -13.20
N PRO A 310 3.29 17.96 -12.34
CA PRO A 310 4.27 17.14 -11.64
C PRO A 310 5.13 16.37 -12.65
N ARG A 311 6.39 16.16 -12.30
CA ARG A 311 7.31 15.33 -13.09
C ARG A 311 7.23 13.90 -12.59
N ILE A 312 6.95 12.98 -13.48
CA ILE A 312 6.83 11.55 -13.17
C ILE A 312 7.94 10.80 -13.87
N ASN A 313 8.76 10.11 -13.09
CA ASN A 313 9.90 9.34 -13.59
C ASN A 313 9.80 7.89 -13.13
N THR A 314 9.98 6.93 -14.02
CA THR A 314 10.16 5.53 -13.65
C THR A 314 11.60 5.34 -13.17
N ILE A 315 11.76 4.90 -11.93
CA ILE A 315 13.07 4.68 -11.29
C ILE A 315 13.47 3.21 -11.33
N TYR A 316 12.48 2.33 -11.18
CA TYR A 316 12.65 0.89 -11.29
C TYR A 316 11.51 0.30 -12.12
N ALA A 317 11.85 -0.62 -13.01
CA ALA A 317 10.86 -1.42 -13.74
C ALA A 317 11.45 -2.78 -14.09
N ASN A 318 10.66 -3.84 -13.87
CA ASN A 318 11.04 -5.22 -14.18
C ASN A 318 9.80 -6.04 -14.52
N ASN A 319 9.93 -6.99 -15.42
CA ASN A 319 8.83 -7.84 -15.89
C ASN A 319 8.44 -8.99 -14.93
N GLY A 320 8.96 -9.00 -13.72
CA GLY A 320 8.74 -10.05 -12.73
C GLY A 320 9.84 -11.10 -12.63
N SER A 321 10.86 -11.01 -13.48
CA SER A 321 11.99 -11.95 -13.47
C SER A 321 12.93 -11.76 -12.27
N VAL A 322 12.99 -10.56 -11.71
CA VAL A 322 13.80 -10.21 -10.53
C VAL A 322 12.90 -9.94 -9.33
N LEU A 323 11.97 -9.00 -9.48
CA LEU A 323 11.06 -8.56 -8.42
C LEU A 323 9.61 -8.69 -8.89
N GLN A 324 8.72 -9.19 -8.05
CA GLN A 324 7.36 -9.55 -8.44
C GLN A 324 6.33 -8.74 -7.66
N GLY A 325 5.57 -7.89 -8.37
CA GLY A 325 4.44 -7.15 -7.82
C GLY A 325 4.84 -6.14 -6.75
N SER A 326 5.64 -5.11 -7.13
CA SER A 326 6.01 -4.02 -6.22
C SER A 326 4.78 -3.30 -5.67
N SER A 327 4.66 -3.23 -4.35
CA SER A 327 3.57 -2.55 -3.66
C SER A 327 3.99 -1.21 -3.07
N VAL A 328 5.23 -1.08 -2.61
CA VAL A 328 5.74 0.13 -1.96
C VAL A 328 7.15 0.47 -2.44
N ALA A 329 7.49 1.74 -2.43
CA ALA A 329 8.86 2.22 -2.59
C ALA A 329 9.12 3.37 -1.63
N THR A 330 10.27 3.37 -0.99
CA THR A 330 10.66 4.41 -0.04
C THR A 330 12.16 4.67 -0.09
N VAL A 331 12.57 5.88 0.25
CA VAL A 331 13.96 6.32 0.12
C VAL A 331 14.48 6.90 1.42
N TYR A 332 15.71 6.55 1.75
CA TYR A 332 16.46 7.15 2.85
C TYR A 332 17.95 7.33 2.46
N ASN A 333 18.43 8.56 2.48
CA ASN A 333 19.84 8.87 2.15
C ASN A 333 20.33 8.19 0.85
N ARG A 334 19.57 8.34 -0.25
CA ARG A 334 19.83 7.72 -1.56
C ARG A 334 19.79 6.19 -1.59
N LYS A 335 19.24 5.56 -0.58
CA LYS A 335 18.97 4.13 -0.50
C LYS A 335 17.47 3.92 -0.77
N LEU A 336 17.16 3.19 -1.84
CA LEU A 336 15.80 2.87 -2.23
C LEU A 336 15.47 1.47 -1.74
N LEU A 337 14.40 1.35 -0.98
CA LEU A 337 13.75 0.07 -0.66
C LEU A 337 12.49 -0.07 -1.50
N ILE A 338 12.29 -1.27 -2.07
CA ILE A 338 11.08 -1.62 -2.81
C ILE A 338 10.49 -2.86 -2.17
N GLY A 339 9.25 -2.75 -1.71
CA GLY A 339 8.48 -3.86 -1.20
C GLY A 339 7.57 -4.48 -2.25
N THR A 340 7.01 -5.64 -1.95
CA THR A 340 6.16 -6.43 -2.87
C THR A 340 5.03 -7.11 -2.15
N VAL A 341 3.95 -7.37 -2.87
CA VAL A 341 2.81 -8.13 -2.34
C VAL A 341 3.17 -9.61 -2.10
N PHE A 342 3.98 -10.24 -2.98
CA PHE A 342 4.14 -11.70 -3.00
C PHE A 342 5.55 -12.21 -2.77
N HIS A 343 6.56 -11.36 -2.99
CA HIS A 343 7.92 -11.79 -3.20
C HIS A 343 8.86 -11.18 -2.15
N LYS A 344 10.11 -11.07 -2.49
CA LYS A 344 11.14 -10.46 -1.66
C LYS A 344 11.03 -8.93 -1.68
N ALA A 345 11.80 -8.27 -0.83
CA ALA A 345 12.09 -6.87 -0.99
C ALA A 345 13.38 -6.67 -1.80
N LEU A 346 13.54 -5.47 -2.40
CA LEU A 346 14.72 -5.07 -3.14
C LEU A 346 15.33 -3.82 -2.50
N TYR A 347 16.65 -3.81 -2.40
CA TYR A 347 17.43 -2.65 -2.01
C TYR A 347 18.25 -2.17 -3.20
N CYS A 348 18.28 -0.86 -3.46
CA CYS A 348 19.09 -0.24 -4.51
C CYS A 348 19.76 1.04 -4.00
N GLU A 349 20.78 1.52 -4.72
CA GLU A 349 21.41 2.83 -4.53
C GLU A 349 21.02 3.79 -5.67
N LEU A 350 20.58 5.01 -5.30
CA LEU A 350 20.17 6.07 -6.24
C LEU A 350 21.34 7.00 -6.63
#